data_97f0ea3204cf0a6af12e10e276470b6c
#
_entry.id   97f0ea3204cf0a6af12e10e276470b6c
#
_cell.length_a   1.000
_cell.length_b   1.000
_cell.length_c   1.000
_cell.angle_alpha   90.00
_cell.angle_beta   90.00
_cell.angle_gamma   90.00
#
_symmetry.space_group_name_H-M   'P 1'
#
loop_
_entity.id
_entity.type
_entity.pdbx_description
1 polymer ?
#
loop_
_entity_poly.entity_id
_entity_poly.type
_entity_poly.pdbx_seq_one_letter_code
_entity_poly.pdbx_strand_id
1 'polypeptide(L)' 'MKFIDDSGWEKMTQEEKKRVLFQKQKEVLDDFLERGAITKAQYDKSLGDMKKKMGYND' A
#
# COMPACT_ATOMS: atom_id res chain seq x y z
N MET A 1 -20.75 7.33 6.14
CA MET A 1 -20.14 6.88 7.28
C MET A 1 -18.65 6.96 7.21
N LYS A 2 -18.04 7.18 8.29
CA LYS A 2 -16.68 7.46 8.30
C LYS A 2 -15.92 6.32 8.86
N PHE A 3 -15.22 5.63 8.07
CA PHE A 3 -14.47 4.53 8.56
C PHE A 3 -13.05 4.93 8.89
N ILE A 4 -12.69 6.16 8.59
CA ILE A 4 -11.39 6.66 8.99
C ILE A 4 -11.58 7.74 9.99
N ASP A 5 -10.93 7.60 11.11
CA ASP A 5 -11.00 8.58 12.13
C ASP A 5 -9.97 9.66 11.86
N ASP A 6 -10.42 10.84 11.55
CA ASP A 6 -9.51 11.95 11.23
C ASP A 6 -8.54 12.21 12.35
N SER A 7 -9.01 12.14 13.58
CA SER A 7 -8.13 12.37 14.71
C SER A 7 -7.03 11.35 14.77
N GLY A 8 -7.38 10.10 14.55
CA GLY A 8 -6.40 9.04 14.57
C GLY A 8 -5.38 9.19 13.47
N TRP A 9 -5.87 9.53 12.28
CA TRP A 9 -4.99 9.69 11.13
C TRP A 9 -4.01 10.84 11.35
N GLU A 10 -4.49 11.92 11.88
CA GLU A 10 -3.66 13.10 12.10
C GLU A 10 -2.60 12.87 13.16
N LYS A 11 -2.88 12.00 14.10
CA LYS A 11 -1.92 11.70 15.16
C LYS A 11 -0.84 10.74 14.72
N MET A 12 -1.00 10.13 13.57
CA MET A 12 -0.01 9.17 13.10
C MET A 12 1.22 9.90 12.59
N THR A 13 2.37 9.27 12.77
CA THR A 13 3.60 9.81 12.23
C THR A 13 3.62 9.60 10.73
N GLN A 14 4.56 10.26 10.07
CA GLN A 14 4.70 10.10 8.64
C GLN A 14 4.99 8.66 8.27
N GLU A 15 5.80 8.01 9.05
CA GLU A 15 6.13 6.62 8.77
C GLU A 15 4.93 5.71 8.94
N GLU A 16 4.12 5.99 9.93
CA GLU A 16 2.92 5.20 10.15
C GLU A 16 1.95 5.38 9.00
N LYS A 17 1.80 6.61 8.53
CA LYS A 17 0.92 6.88 7.41
C LYS A 17 1.40 6.17 6.16
N LYS A 18 2.70 6.19 5.92
CA LYS A 18 3.27 5.49 4.78
C LYS A 18 3.01 4.01 4.85
N ARG A 19 3.16 3.45 6.04
CA ARG A 19 2.94 2.03 6.23
C ARG A 19 1.51 1.63 5.94
N VAL A 20 0.58 2.43 6.42
CA VAL A 20 -0.83 2.15 6.19
C VAL A 20 -1.16 2.24 4.69
N LEU A 21 -0.65 3.26 4.04
CA LEU A 21 -0.88 3.41 2.61
C LEU A 21 -0.25 2.27 1.81
N PHE A 22 0.95 1.89 2.18
CA PHE A 22 1.63 0.79 1.50
C PHE A 22 0.84 -0.50 1.67
N GLN A 23 0.37 -0.76 2.86
CA GLN A 23 -0.38 -1.96 3.14
C GLN A 23 -1.67 -2.00 2.35
N LYS A 24 -2.36 -0.88 2.26
CA LYS A 24 -3.58 -0.81 1.48
C LYS A 24 -3.33 -1.06 0.01
N GLN A 25 -2.27 -0.47 -0.53
CA GLN A 25 -1.92 -0.69 -1.91
C GLN A 25 -1.54 -2.14 -2.16
N LYS A 26 -0.83 -2.71 -1.22
CA LYS A 26 -0.43 -4.11 -1.36
C LYS A 26 -1.65 -5.01 -1.39
N GLU A 27 -2.63 -4.72 -0.56
CA GLU A 27 -3.86 -5.52 -0.53
C GLU A 27 -4.60 -5.43 -1.85
N VAL A 28 -4.64 -4.25 -2.45
CA VAL A 28 -5.27 -4.08 -3.74
C VAL A 28 -4.54 -4.88 -4.80
N LEU A 29 -3.23 -4.85 -4.77
CA LEU A 29 -2.43 -5.62 -5.71
C LEU A 29 -2.63 -7.12 -5.53
N ASP A 30 -2.69 -7.55 -4.28
CA ASP A 30 -2.94 -8.96 -3.99
C ASP A 30 -4.26 -9.40 -4.57
N ASP A 31 -5.27 -8.57 -4.43
CA ASP A 31 -6.59 -8.86 -4.94
C ASP A 31 -6.57 -8.97 -6.46
N PHE A 32 -5.88 -8.04 -7.11
CA PHE A 32 -5.77 -8.06 -8.56
C PHE A 32 -5.04 -9.30 -9.04
N LEU A 33 -4.00 -9.69 -8.31
CA LEU A 33 -3.24 -10.88 -8.68
C LEU A 33 -4.11 -12.12 -8.55
N GLU A 34 -4.87 -12.19 -7.49
CA GLU A 34 -5.73 -13.32 -7.23
C GLU A 34 -6.81 -13.45 -8.27
N ARG A 35 -7.33 -12.32 -8.73
CA ARG A 35 -8.36 -12.30 -9.76
C ARG A 35 -7.82 -12.52 -11.15
N GLY A 36 -6.51 -12.47 -11.29
CA GLY A 36 -5.90 -12.61 -12.60
C GLY A 36 -5.89 -11.32 -13.40
N ALA A 37 -6.14 -10.19 -12.75
CA ALA A 37 -6.12 -8.91 -13.44
C ALA A 37 -4.70 -8.48 -13.76
N ILE A 38 -3.74 -8.94 -13.00
CA ILE A 38 -2.33 -8.65 -13.27
C ILE A 38 -1.55 -9.94 -13.11
N THR A 39 -0.36 -9.98 -13.72
CA THR A 39 0.51 -11.13 -13.60
C THR A 39 1.40 -10.97 -12.39
N LYS A 40 2.06 -12.05 -12.02
CA LYS A 40 2.97 -12.00 -10.90
C LYS A 40 4.13 -11.04 -11.18
N ALA A 41 4.58 -11.01 -12.42
CA ALA A 41 5.64 -10.07 -12.78
C ALA A 41 5.19 -8.63 -12.59
N GLN A 42 3.97 -8.33 -12.99
CA GLN A 42 3.43 -7.00 -12.80
C GLN A 42 3.24 -6.69 -11.32
N TYR A 43 2.81 -7.67 -10.56
CA TYR A 43 2.64 -7.52 -9.13
C TYR A 43 3.97 -7.17 -8.47
N ASP A 44 5.00 -7.92 -8.79
CA ASP A 44 6.33 -7.68 -8.20
C ASP A 44 6.86 -6.31 -8.59
N LYS A 45 6.68 -5.94 -9.84
CA LYS A 45 7.16 -4.66 -10.31
C LYS A 45 6.43 -3.51 -9.61
N SER A 46 5.12 -3.62 -9.51
CA SER A 46 4.35 -2.58 -8.85
C SER A 46 4.73 -2.44 -7.39
N LEU A 47 4.94 -3.58 -6.74
CA LEU A 47 5.32 -3.57 -5.35
C LEU A 47 6.69 -2.92 -5.17
N GLY A 48 7.62 -3.23 -6.04
CA GLY A 48 8.94 -2.62 -5.99
C GLY A 48 8.89 -1.12 -6.20
N ASP A 49 8.06 -0.69 -7.15
CA ASP A 49 7.89 0.73 -7.41
C ASP A 49 7.31 1.45 -6.21
N MET A 50 6.35 0.82 -5.56
CA MET A 50 5.73 1.43 -4.38
C MET A 50 6.75 1.56 -3.27
N LYS A 51 7.57 0.56 -3.08
CA LYS A 51 8.61 0.63 -2.06
C LYS A 51 9.55 1.78 -2.32
N LYS A 52 9.94 1.96 -3.57
CA LYS A 52 10.82 3.04 -3.91
C LYS A 52 10.18 4.40 -3.68
N LYS A 53 8.93 4.53 -4.06
CA LYS A 53 8.24 5.80 -3.89
C LYS A 53 8.07 6.17 -2.44
N MET A 54 7.88 5.18 -1.61
CA MET A 54 7.68 5.44 -0.20
C MET A 54 8.95 5.48 0.60
N GLY A 55 10.07 5.22 -0.06
CA GLY A 55 11.35 5.29 0.62
C GLY A 55 11.71 4.06 1.41
N TYR A 56 11.02 2.96 1.17
CA TYR A 56 11.38 1.70 1.80
C TYR A 56 12.58 1.11 1.07
N ASN A 57 13.57 0.76 1.82
CA ASN A 57 14.73 0.10 1.26
C ASN A 57 14.79 -1.30 1.78
N ASP A 58 14.90 -2.22 0.94
CA ASP A 58 15.02 -3.61 1.40
C ASP A 58 16.37 -3.99 1.81
#